data_c84d9b2ed679b2209a2b6e3ed742c24c
#
_entry.id   c84d9b2ed679b2209a2b6e3ed742c24c
#
_cell.length_a   1.000
_cell.length_b   1.000
_cell.length_c   1.000
_cell.angle_alpha   90.00
_cell.angle_beta   90.00
_cell.angle_gamma   90.00
#
_symmetry.space_group_name_H-M   'P 1'
#
loop_
_entity.id
_entity.type
_entity.pdbx_description
1 polymer ?
#
loop_
_entity_poly.entity_id
_entity_poly.type
_entity_poly.pdbx_seq_one_letter_code
_entity_poly.pdbx_strand_id
1 'polypeptide(L)'
;MSKKINYKGWELNFFDQAQNFRDYQWNLFKNKIKNEILEVGPGNCVFLERYYYTSKKIHLFEPSIKIRNRIKKKFKKFKKVKVINKYSKLKYDSIIYLDVLEHIKDDKKEVFNAYNRLKKNGHLIISVPAFQHLYTDYDKKIGHYRRYSKKEFNNIFSKLKIKKYTMKYFDCIGYFLILFSKYLKFSNKVNFKGSIKIWNFLIPISKILDILLNRILGKSLMVIIQKN
;
A
#
# COMPACT_ATOMS: atom_id res chain seq x y z
N MET A 1 -21.59 -6.35 -12.98
CA MET A 1 -22.05 -5.90 -11.63
C MET A 1 -20.87 -6.00 -10.69
N SER A 2 -20.35 -4.88 -10.14
CA SER A 2 -19.30 -4.94 -9.12
C SER A 2 -19.91 -5.48 -7.82
N LYS A 3 -19.41 -6.62 -7.33
CA LYS A 3 -19.78 -7.14 -6.01
C LYS A 3 -19.58 -6.00 -4.99
N LYS A 4 -20.62 -5.70 -4.21
CA LYS A 4 -20.51 -4.75 -3.07
C LYS A 4 -19.42 -5.27 -2.13
N ILE A 5 -18.28 -4.62 -2.10
CA ILE A 5 -17.20 -4.94 -1.15
C ILE A 5 -17.62 -4.40 0.21
N ASN A 6 -17.92 -5.28 1.14
CA ASN A 6 -18.30 -4.94 2.51
C ASN A 6 -17.06 -4.96 3.42
N TYR A 7 -16.04 -4.17 3.05
CA TYR A 7 -14.84 -4.01 3.85
C TYR A 7 -15.12 -3.11 5.04
N LYS A 8 -14.90 -3.60 6.26
CA LYS A 8 -15.21 -2.89 7.51
C LYS A 8 -14.15 -1.84 7.86
N GLY A 9 -12.89 -2.06 7.51
CA GLY A 9 -11.77 -1.12 7.70
C GLY A 9 -11.55 -0.72 9.17
N TRP A 10 -11.83 -1.63 10.12
CA TRP A 10 -11.67 -1.36 11.55
C TRP A 10 -10.22 -1.18 11.95
N GLU A 11 -9.32 -1.87 11.26
CA GLU A 11 -7.86 -1.83 11.46
C GLU A 11 -7.23 -0.52 10.98
N LEU A 12 -7.85 0.18 10.02
CA LEU A 12 -7.31 1.42 9.44
C LEU A 12 -6.93 2.45 10.51
N ASN A 13 -7.81 2.65 11.51
CA ASN A 13 -7.57 3.63 12.56
C ASN A 13 -6.33 3.32 13.42
N PHE A 14 -5.97 2.04 13.54
CA PHE A 14 -4.77 1.65 14.29
C PHE A 14 -3.51 1.87 13.48
N PHE A 15 -3.50 1.44 12.22
CA PHE A 15 -2.35 1.62 11.33
C PHE A 15 -2.11 3.08 10.96
N ASP A 16 -3.15 3.91 10.91
CA ASP A 16 -3.00 5.34 10.67
C ASP A 16 -2.26 6.06 11.80
N GLN A 17 -2.30 5.52 13.03
CA GLN A 17 -1.55 6.05 14.17
C GLN A 17 -0.05 5.70 14.11
N ALA A 18 0.35 4.76 13.26
CA ALA A 18 1.75 4.35 13.09
C ALA A 18 2.53 5.37 12.20
N GLN A 19 2.70 6.61 12.69
CA GLN A 19 3.25 7.72 11.92
C GLN A 19 4.68 7.45 11.43
N ASN A 20 5.57 6.90 12.28
CA ASN A 20 6.93 6.58 11.88
C ASN A 20 6.96 5.59 10.71
N PHE A 21 6.06 4.59 10.71
CA PHE A 21 5.92 3.66 9.60
C PHE A 21 5.40 4.37 8.34
N ARG A 22 4.39 5.23 8.46
CA ARG A 22 3.86 6.00 7.32
C ARG A 22 4.91 6.96 6.75
N ASP A 23 5.72 7.58 7.60
CA ASP A 23 6.83 8.42 7.18
C ASP A 23 7.92 7.61 6.47
N TYR A 24 8.24 6.44 6.98
CA TYR A 24 9.18 5.54 6.33
C TYR A 24 8.65 5.09 4.97
N GLN A 25 7.41 4.62 4.89
CA GLN A 25 6.76 4.22 3.65
C GLN A 25 6.77 5.37 2.62
N TRP A 26 6.37 6.58 3.03
CA TRP A 26 6.40 7.79 2.19
C TRP A 26 7.77 8.08 1.61
N ASN A 27 8.82 8.03 2.44
CA ASN A 27 10.19 8.31 2.01
C ASN A 27 10.72 7.34 0.95
N LEU A 28 10.13 6.13 0.83
CA LEU A 28 10.51 5.17 -0.19
C LEU A 28 10.01 5.54 -1.59
N PHE A 29 8.94 6.32 -1.72
CA PHE A 29 8.31 6.60 -3.00
C PHE A 29 8.01 8.07 -3.31
N LYS A 30 8.12 9.01 -2.36
CA LYS A 30 7.75 10.42 -2.54
C LYS A 30 8.30 11.09 -3.80
N ASN A 31 9.52 10.77 -4.21
CA ASN A 31 10.19 11.32 -5.39
C ASN A 31 9.64 10.75 -6.73
N LYS A 32 8.65 9.84 -6.67
CA LYS A 32 7.99 9.24 -7.83
C LYS A 32 6.57 9.76 -8.04
N ILE A 33 6.09 10.58 -7.10
CA ILE A 33 4.80 11.25 -7.21
C ILE A 33 4.90 12.42 -8.19
N LYS A 34 3.93 12.49 -9.09
CA LYS A 34 3.83 13.55 -10.10
C LYS A 34 2.38 14.05 -10.21
N ASN A 35 2.19 15.06 -11.02
CA ASN A 35 1.00 15.90 -11.20
C ASN A 35 -0.38 15.25 -11.09
N GLU A 36 -0.67 14.20 -11.88
CA GLU A 36 -1.98 13.56 -11.91
C GLU A 36 -1.91 12.20 -11.24
N ILE A 37 -2.60 12.05 -10.13
CA ILE A 37 -2.52 10.91 -9.25
C ILE A 37 -3.83 10.12 -9.26
N LEU A 38 -3.70 8.79 -9.29
CA LEU A 38 -4.75 7.86 -8.88
C LEU A 38 -4.26 7.10 -7.66
N GLU A 39 -4.90 7.27 -6.52
CA GLU A 39 -4.72 6.40 -5.35
C GLU A 39 -5.89 5.42 -5.27
N VAL A 40 -5.57 4.14 -5.20
CA VAL A 40 -6.53 3.04 -5.11
C VAL A 40 -6.58 2.53 -3.68
N GLY A 41 -7.78 2.46 -3.09
CA GLY A 41 -7.98 2.04 -1.71
C GLY A 41 -7.36 2.99 -0.69
N PRO A 42 -7.62 4.30 -0.74
CA PRO A 42 -6.92 5.30 0.10
C PRO A 42 -7.24 5.17 1.60
N GLY A 43 -8.19 4.32 1.99
CA GLY A 43 -8.60 4.13 3.37
C GLY A 43 -9.02 5.45 4.04
N ASN A 44 -8.27 5.90 5.04
CA ASN A 44 -8.48 7.19 5.72
C ASN A 44 -7.72 8.35 5.04
N CYS A 45 -7.09 8.12 3.89
CA CYS A 45 -6.34 9.11 3.09
C CYS A 45 -5.15 9.73 3.85
N VAL A 46 -4.38 8.93 4.57
CA VAL A 46 -3.25 9.41 5.40
C VAL A 46 -2.11 10.03 4.60
N PHE A 47 -2.02 9.73 3.30
CA PHE A 47 -0.99 10.29 2.42
C PHE A 47 -1.49 11.50 1.61
N LEU A 48 -2.81 11.76 1.56
CA LEU A 48 -3.38 12.79 0.69
C LEU A 48 -2.74 14.17 0.90
N GLU A 49 -2.58 14.60 2.15
CA GLU A 49 -2.01 15.91 2.47
C GLU A 49 -0.56 16.05 2.02
N ARG A 50 0.20 14.94 2.01
CA ARG A 50 1.63 14.92 1.64
C ARG A 50 1.87 15.21 0.15
N TYR A 51 0.93 14.82 -0.71
CA TYR A 51 1.04 15.05 -2.15
C TYR A 51 0.02 16.06 -2.71
N TYR A 52 -0.92 16.55 -1.89
CA TYR A 52 -1.98 17.45 -2.35
C TYR A 52 -1.44 18.72 -3.00
N TYR A 53 -0.49 19.39 -2.35
CA TYR A 53 0.02 20.68 -2.81
C TYR A 53 0.86 20.56 -4.09
N THR A 54 1.60 19.48 -4.25
CA THR A 54 2.46 19.23 -5.42
C THR A 54 1.72 18.64 -6.61
N SER A 55 0.47 18.21 -6.43
CA SER A 55 -0.34 17.57 -7.46
C SER A 55 -1.28 18.56 -8.13
N LYS A 56 -1.56 18.31 -9.43
CA LYS A 56 -2.55 19.08 -10.21
C LYS A 56 -3.96 18.48 -10.10
N LYS A 57 -4.04 17.15 -10.06
CA LYS A 57 -5.31 16.40 -10.03
C LYS A 57 -5.15 15.10 -9.24
N ILE A 58 -6.12 14.80 -8.40
CA ILE A 58 -6.10 13.62 -7.56
C ILE A 58 -7.42 12.88 -7.69
N HIS A 59 -7.37 11.63 -8.12
CA HIS A 59 -8.48 10.71 -8.06
C HIS A 59 -8.25 9.68 -6.95
N LEU A 60 -9.24 9.54 -6.07
CA LEU A 60 -9.25 8.53 -5.02
C LEU A 60 -10.30 7.48 -5.40
N PHE A 61 -9.83 6.28 -5.77
CA PHE A 61 -10.71 5.16 -6.09
C PHE A 61 -10.99 4.35 -4.83
N GLU A 62 -12.26 4.37 -4.39
CA GLU A 62 -12.69 3.63 -3.20
C GLU A 62 -13.97 2.82 -3.49
N PRO A 63 -13.89 1.48 -3.49
CA PRO A 63 -15.04 0.64 -3.79
C PRO A 63 -16.06 0.58 -2.65
N SER A 64 -15.64 0.67 -1.37
CA SER A 64 -16.53 0.66 -0.22
C SER A 64 -17.37 1.93 -0.15
N ILE A 65 -18.69 1.79 -0.19
CA ILE A 65 -19.63 2.93 -0.11
C ILE A 65 -19.43 3.71 1.20
N LYS A 66 -19.27 3.00 2.31
CA LYS A 66 -19.10 3.59 3.65
C LYS A 66 -17.85 4.47 3.70
N ILE A 67 -16.70 3.92 3.28
CA ILE A 67 -15.42 4.64 3.30
C ILE A 67 -15.46 5.79 2.30
N ARG A 68 -15.96 5.56 1.09
CA ARG A 68 -16.10 6.58 0.05
C ARG A 68 -16.92 7.78 0.49
N ASN A 69 -18.05 7.58 1.17
CA ASN A 69 -18.87 8.67 1.66
C ASN A 69 -18.16 9.47 2.76
N ARG A 70 -17.42 8.80 3.64
CA ARG A 70 -16.57 9.45 4.66
C ARG A 70 -15.50 10.32 4.01
N ILE A 71 -14.78 9.79 2.99
CA ILE A 71 -13.76 10.54 2.26
C ILE A 71 -14.38 11.78 1.57
N LYS A 72 -15.50 11.61 0.88
CA LYS A 72 -16.20 12.72 0.22
C LYS A 72 -16.57 13.82 1.20
N LYS A 73 -17.07 13.47 2.38
CA LYS A 73 -17.41 14.45 3.44
C LYS A 73 -16.16 15.17 3.95
N LYS A 74 -15.10 14.41 4.29
CA LYS A 74 -13.84 14.94 4.84
C LYS A 74 -13.15 15.91 3.89
N PHE A 75 -13.10 15.56 2.61
CA PHE A 75 -12.32 16.29 1.60
C PHE A 75 -13.19 17.12 0.63
N LYS A 76 -14.42 17.48 1.03
CA LYS A 76 -15.34 18.29 0.20
C LYS A 76 -14.72 19.60 -0.28
N LYS A 77 -13.88 20.24 0.53
CA LYS A 77 -13.24 21.53 0.21
C LYS A 77 -11.96 21.39 -0.64
N PHE A 78 -11.47 20.18 -0.89
CA PHE A 78 -10.22 19.93 -1.62
C PHE A 78 -10.49 19.89 -3.13
N LYS A 79 -10.43 21.04 -3.79
CA LYS A 79 -10.83 21.22 -5.21
C LYS A 79 -10.13 20.29 -6.21
N LYS A 80 -8.88 19.87 -5.92
CA LYS A 80 -8.09 18.96 -6.77
C LYS A 80 -8.50 17.49 -6.61
N VAL A 81 -9.30 17.13 -5.58
CA VAL A 81 -9.64 15.76 -5.20
C VAL A 81 -10.99 15.36 -5.74
N LYS A 82 -11.02 14.25 -6.48
CA LYS A 82 -12.26 13.59 -6.92
C LYS A 82 -12.30 12.15 -6.42
N VAL A 83 -13.33 11.82 -5.63
CA VAL A 83 -13.55 10.46 -5.14
C VAL A 83 -14.42 9.69 -6.14
N ILE A 84 -13.89 8.59 -6.65
CA ILE A 84 -14.51 7.80 -7.73
C ILE A 84 -14.77 6.35 -7.29
N ASN A 85 -15.71 5.68 -7.92
CA ASN A 85 -16.03 4.25 -7.72
C ASN A 85 -15.97 3.42 -9.00
N LYS A 86 -15.65 4.10 -10.11
CA LYS A 86 -15.36 3.46 -11.40
C LYS A 86 -14.11 4.14 -11.97
N TYR A 87 -13.26 3.35 -12.58
CA TYR A 87 -12.08 3.89 -13.26
C TYR A 87 -12.51 4.75 -14.45
N SER A 88 -11.87 5.89 -14.59
CA SER A 88 -12.03 6.76 -15.76
C SER A 88 -11.14 6.29 -16.91
N LYS A 89 -11.39 6.82 -18.12
CA LYS A 89 -10.51 6.61 -19.29
C LYS A 89 -9.19 7.40 -19.18
N LEU A 90 -9.02 8.23 -18.15
CA LEU A 90 -7.85 9.07 -17.94
C LEU A 90 -6.58 8.23 -17.71
N LYS A 91 -5.46 8.80 -18.13
CA LYS A 91 -4.12 8.31 -17.81
C LYS A 91 -3.52 9.18 -16.70
N TYR A 92 -2.65 8.55 -15.88
CA TYR A 92 -2.09 9.19 -14.70
C TYR A 92 -0.57 9.21 -14.75
N ASP A 93 0.03 10.20 -14.12
CA ASP A 93 1.48 10.27 -13.92
C ASP A 93 1.92 9.35 -12.79
N SER A 94 1.07 9.17 -11.78
CA SER A 94 1.34 8.27 -10.65
C SER A 94 0.08 7.50 -10.28
N ILE A 95 0.21 6.18 -10.11
CA ILE A 95 -0.84 5.30 -9.59
C ILE A 95 -0.30 4.62 -8.33
N ILE A 96 -1.07 4.64 -7.24
CA ILE A 96 -0.62 4.25 -5.89
C ILE A 96 -1.55 3.18 -5.34
N TYR A 97 -0.95 2.07 -4.85
CA TYR A 97 -1.59 1.00 -4.08
C TYR A 97 -0.77 0.80 -2.81
N LEU A 98 -1.29 1.19 -1.66
CA LEU A 98 -0.62 1.04 -0.36
C LEU A 98 -1.44 0.12 0.53
N ASP A 99 -0.95 -1.10 0.70
CA ASP A 99 -1.59 -2.17 1.47
C ASP A 99 -3.03 -2.46 0.94
N VAL A 100 -3.14 -2.68 -0.38
CA VAL A 100 -4.41 -2.88 -1.11
C VAL A 100 -4.39 -4.10 -2.02
N LEU A 101 -3.27 -4.37 -2.70
CA LEU A 101 -3.22 -5.40 -3.76
C LEU A 101 -3.47 -6.80 -3.19
N GLU A 102 -3.07 -7.05 -1.94
CA GLU A 102 -3.30 -8.28 -1.19
C GLU A 102 -4.78 -8.60 -0.95
N HIS A 103 -5.65 -7.59 -1.02
CA HIS A 103 -7.11 -7.75 -0.92
C HIS A 103 -7.78 -8.03 -2.27
N ILE A 104 -7.02 -8.02 -3.37
CA ILE A 104 -7.54 -8.23 -4.72
C ILE A 104 -7.27 -9.67 -5.16
N LYS A 105 -8.32 -10.44 -5.44
CA LYS A 105 -8.19 -11.84 -5.83
C LYS A 105 -7.42 -11.99 -7.14
N ASP A 106 -7.76 -11.20 -8.16
CA ASP A 106 -7.10 -11.17 -9.48
C ASP A 106 -6.13 -9.98 -9.55
N ASP A 107 -5.09 -10.04 -8.72
CA ASP A 107 -4.06 -9.02 -8.57
C ASP A 107 -3.24 -8.79 -9.84
N LYS A 108 -2.93 -9.85 -10.59
CA LYS A 108 -2.19 -9.76 -11.86
C LYS A 108 -2.93 -8.90 -12.88
N LYS A 109 -4.24 -9.14 -13.04
CA LYS A 109 -5.10 -8.35 -13.92
C LYS A 109 -5.20 -6.90 -13.44
N GLU A 110 -5.28 -6.67 -12.13
CA GLU A 110 -5.32 -5.32 -11.56
C GLU A 110 -4.03 -4.56 -11.83
N VAL A 111 -2.85 -5.17 -11.62
CA VAL A 111 -1.55 -4.57 -11.94
C VAL A 111 -1.44 -4.24 -13.43
N PHE A 112 -1.87 -5.16 -14.31
CA PHE A 112 -1.91 -4.93 -15.76
C PHE A 112 -2.80 -3.74 -16.12
N ASN A 113 -4.00 -3.67 -15.56
CA ASN A 113 -4.94 -2.59 -15.76
C ASN A 113 -4.41 -1.25 -15.24
N ALA A 114 -3.77 -1.25 -14.06
CA ALA A 114 -3.13 -0.06 -13.49
C ALA A 114 -1.99 0.42 -14.39
N TYR A 115 -1.12 -0.49 -14.82
CA TYR A 115 -0.02 -0.17 -15.74
C TYR A 115 -0.54 0.46 -17.05
N ASN A 116 -1.62 -0.06 -17.62
CA ASN A 116 -2.21 0.49 -18.85
C ASN A 116 -2.81 1.89 -18.64
N ARG A 117 -3.17 2.26 -17.41
CA ARG A 117 -3.65 3.60 -17.04
C ARG A 117 -2.52 4.60 -16.78
N LEU A 118 -1.26 4.17 -16.79
CA LEU A 118 -0.15 5.12 -16.71
C LEU A 118 0.07 5.86 -18.03
N LYS A 119 0.48 7.12 -17.93
CA LYS A 119 1.12 7.85 -19.01
C LYS A 119 2.51 7.29 -19.29
N LYS A 120 3.10 7.63 -20.43
CA LYS A 120 4.53 7.39 -20.71
C LYS A 120 5.39 8.02 -19.59
N ASN A 121 6.41 7.32 -19.14
CA ASN A 121 7.26 7.67 -17.99
C ASN A 121 6.52 7.86 -16.65
N GLY A 122 5.25 7.46 -16.55
CA GLY A 122 4.48 7.44 -15.31
C GLY A 122 4.93 6.31 -14.37
N HIS A 123 4.58 6.41 -13.09
CA HIS A 123 4.98 5.46 -12.07
C HIS A 123 3.78 4.72 -11.46
N LEU A 124 3.90 3.38 -11.38
CA LEU A 124 3.04 2.56 -10.53
C LEU A 124 3.78 2.23 -9.24
N ILE A 125 3.19 2.60 -8.12
CA ILE A 125 3.75 2.48 -6.78
C ILE A 125 2.87 1.50 -6.01
N ILE A 126 3.47 0.41 -5.53
CA ILE A 126 2.77 -0.66 -4.80
C ILE A 126 3.52 -0.94 -3.52
N SER A 127 2.83 -0.89 -2.38
CA SER A 127 3.31 -1.41 -1.11
C SER A 127 2.40 -2.55 -0.68
N VAL A 128 2.99 -3.69 -0.33
CA VAL A 128 2.26 -4.90 0.06
C VAL A 128 2.94 -5.61 1.22
N PRO A 129 2.23 -6.40 2.02
CA PRO A 129 2.83 -7.29 3.02
C PRO A 129 3.72 -8.33 2.32
N ALA A 130 4.92 -8.53 2.87
CA ALA A 130 5.92 -9.41 2.30
C ALA A 130 5.88 -10.81 2.92
N PHE A 131 6.40 -11.78 2.14
CA PHE A 131 6.67 -13.18 2.50
C PHE A 131 5.45 -14.00 2.95
N GLN A 132 5.07 -14.96 2.12
CA GLN A 132 3.93 -15.85 2.39
C GLN A 132 4.09 -16.65 3.71
N HIS A 133 5.32 -16.98 4.13
CA HIS A 133 5.54 -17.66 5.40
C HIS A 133 5.20 -16.82 6.63
N LEU A 134 5.12 -15.49 6.49
CA LEU A 134 4.64 -14.57 7.55
C LEU A 134 3.11 -14.43 7.56
N TYR A 135 2.39 -15.10 6.66
CA TYR A 135 0.92 -15.05 6.65
C TYR A 135 0.34 -15.63 7.94
N THR A 136 -0.59 -14.91 8.57
CA THR A 136 -1.19 -15.24 9.87
C THR A 136 -2.73 -15.21 9.79
N ASP A 137 -3.39 -15.67 10.86
CA ASP A 137 -4.85 -15.55 11.00
C ASP A 137 -5.31 -14.09 10.98
N TYR A 138 -4.44 -13.16 11.37
CA TYR A 138 -4.71 -11.73 11.26
C TYR A 138 -4.87 -11.31 9.79
N ASP A 139 -3.97 -11.72 8.91
CA ASP A 139 -4.08 -11.45 7.46
C ASP A 139 -5.40 -11.96 6.90
N LYS A 140 -5.78 -13.20 7.27
CA LYS A 140 -7.06 -13.80 6.90
C LYS A 140 -8.25 -13.00 7.42
N LYS A 141 -8.21 -12.55 8.67
CA LYS A 141 -9.27 -11.79 9.33
C LYS A 141 -9.53 -10.44 8.69
N ILE A 142 -8.48 -9.76 8.19
CA ILE A 142 -8.60 -8.49 7.49
C ILE A 142 -8.83 -8.64 5.98
N GLY A 143 -8.88 -9.89 5.48
CA GLY A 143 -9.25 -10.21 4.09
C GLY A 143 -8.10 -10.22 3.10
N HIS A 144 -6.87 -10.47 3.55
CA HIS A 144 -5.75 -10.72 2.66
C HIS A 144 -5.89 -12.08 1.97
N TYR A 145 -5.68 -12.13 0.68
CA TYR A 145 -5.56 -13.38 -0.06
C TYR A 145 -4.15 -13.95 0.04
N ARG A 146 -3.13 -13.08 0.13
CA ARG A 146 -1.70 -13.48 0.08
C ARG A 146 -0.78 -12.40 0.61
N ARG A 147 0.48 -12.78 0.79
CA ARG A 147 1.64 -11.90 0.92
C ARG A 147 2.56 -12.10 -0.27
N TYR A 148 3.48 -11.19 -0.52
CA TYR A 148 4.24 -11.13 -1.75
C TYR A 148 5.76 -11.27 -1.54
N SER A 149 6.43 -11.80 -2.56
CA SER A 149 7.89 -11.74 -2.70
C SER A 149 8.26 -11.03 -4.01
N LYS A 150 9.53 -10.72 -4.19
CA LYS A 150 10.04 -10.18 -5.46
C LYS A 150 9.79 -11.14 -6.64
N LYS A 151 9.79 -12.46 -6.38
CA LYS A 151 9.53 -13.50 -7.39
C LYS A 151 8.15 -13.38 -8.02
N GLU A 152 7.09 -13.17 -7.17
CA GLU A 152 5.72 -12.98 -7.68
C GLU A 152 5.62 -11.74 -8.58
N PHE A 153 6.28 -10.63 -8.21
CA PHE A 153 6.30 -9.44 -9.05
C PHE A 153 7.09 -9.62 -10.35
N ASN A 154 8.21 -10.33 -10.34
CA ASN A 154 8.93 -10.65 -11.56
C ASN A 154 8.04 -11.42 -12.56
N ASN A 155 7.22 -12.36 -12.08
CA ASN A 155 6.27 -13.10 -12.92
C ASN A 155 5.14 -12.18 -13.49
N ILE A 156 4.74 -11.14 -12.76
CA ILE A 156 3.79 -10.15 -13.27
C ILE A 156 4.46 -9.26 -14.33
N PHE A 157 5.72 -8.88 -14.10
CA PHE A 157 6.45 -7.95 -14.94
C PHE A 157 6.85 -8.53 -16.30
N SER A 158 7.04 -9.85 -16.41
CA SER A 158 7.39 -10.51 -17.68
C SER A 158 6.40 -10.21 -18.82
N LYS A 159 5.18 -9.78 -18.48
CA LYS A 159 4.10 -9.44 -19.44
C LYS A 159 3.96 -7.93 -19.69
N LEU A 160 4.83 -7.10 -19.13
CA LEU A 160 4.73 -5.64 -19.19
C LEU A 160 5.97 -5.03 -19.86
N LYS A 161 5.78 -4.01 -20.70
CA LYS A 161 6.88 -3.24 -21.29
C LYS A 161 7.39 -2.18 -20.29
N ILE A 162 8.17 -2.61 -19.30
CA ILE A 162 8.67 -1.78 -18.22
C ILE A 162 9.98 -1.12 -18.62
N LYS A 163 10.09 0.21 -18.44
CA LYS A 163 11.34 0.96 -18.64
C LYS A 163 12.34 0.71 -17.51
N LYS A 164 11.85 0.80 -16.27
CA LYS A 164 12.64 0.61 -15.04
C LYS A 164 11.74 0.19 -13.91
N TYR A 165 12.25 -0.64 -13.02
CA TYR A 165 11.57 -0.95 -11.75
C TYR A 165 12.54 -1.05 -10.59
N THR A 166 12.03 -0.90 -9.38
CA THR A 166 12.74 -1.15 -8.13
C THR A 166 11.85 -1.95 -7.20
N MET A 167 12.44 -2.87 -6.44
CA MET A 167 11.77 -3.67 -5.42
C MET A 167 12.62 -3.68 -4.16
N LYS A 168 12.07 -3.20 -3.05
CA LYS A 168 12.78 -3.06 -1.77
C LYS A 168 11.94 -3.64 -0.66
N TYR A 169 12.44 -4.65 0.04
CA TYR A 169 11.87 -5.01 1.33
C TYR A 169 12.17 -3.90 2.34
N PHE A 170 11.28 -3.71 3.29
CA PHE A 170 11.44 -2.74 4.35
C PHE A 170 10.70 -3.16 5.62
N ASP A 171 11.13 -2.58 6.77
CA ASP A 171 10.67 -2.94 8.10
C ASP A 171 11.11 -4.35 8.52
N CYS A 172 12.44 -4.54 8.63
CA CYS A 172 13.04 -5.80 9.08
C CYS A 172 12.68 -6.14 10.53
N ILE A 173 12.55 -5.15 11.43
CA ILE A 173 12.10 -5.42 12.81
C ILE A 173 10.67 -5.96 12.79
N GLY A 174 9.77 -5.35 12.02
CA GLY A 174 8.41 -5.86 11.84
C GLY A 174 8.38 -7.30 11.31
N TYR A 175 9.33 -7.67 10.43
CA TYR A 175 9.50 -9.05 9.98
C TYR A 175 9.75 -10.00 11.16
N PHE A 176 10.74 -9.69 11.99
CA PHE A 176 11.07 -10.54 13.16
C PHE A 176 9.95 -10.55 14.19
N LEU A 177 9.29 -9.43 14.45
CA LEU A 177 8.16 -9.37 15.38
C LEU A 177 7.02 -10.31 14.95
N ILE A 178 6.68 -10.36 13.67
CA ILE A 178 5.65 -11.29 13.15
C ILE A 178 6.14 -12.73 13.26
N LEU A 179 7.39 -12.98 12.86
CA LEU A 179 7.98 -14.32 12.92
C LEU A 179 7.96 -14.88 14.34
N PHE A 180 8.44 -14.12 15.33
CA PHE A 180 8.42 -14.52 16.74
C PHE A 180 6.99 -14.70 17.28
N SER A 181 6.08 -13.77 16.95
CA SER A 181 4.68 -13.89 17.40
C SER A 181 4.02 -15.17 16.89
N LYS A 182 4.37 -15.58 15.66
CA LYS A 182 3.89 -16.83 15.06
C LYS A 182 4.45 -18.06 15.76
N TYR A 183 5.75 -18.07 16.07
CA TYR A 183 6.40 -19.19 16.77
C TYR A 183 5.88 -19.34 18.21
N LEU A 184 5.72 -18.25 18.94
CA LEU A 184 5.29 -18.25 20.33
C LEU A 184 3.79 -18.44 20.52
N LYS A 185 3.01 -18.63 19.44
CA LYS A 185 1.53 -18.77 19.46
C LYS A 185 0.81 -17.66 20.26
N PHE A 186 1.45 -16.47 20.36
CA PHE A 186 0.88 -15.33 21.09
C PHE A 186 -0.35 -14.71 20.41
N SER A 187 -0.85 -15.29 19.32
CA SER A 187 -1.87 -14.69 18.46
C SER A 187 -3.21 -14.37 19.15
N ASN A 188 -3.54 -15.00 20.25
CA ASN A 188 -4.87 -14.90 20.88
C ASN A 188 -4.98 -13.93 22.07
N LYS A 189 -3.85 -13.37 22.57
CA LYS A 189 -3.85 -12.50 23.77
C LYS A 189 -3.14 -11.16 23.60
N VAL A 190 -2.62 -10.85 22.41
CA VAL A 190 -1.83 -9.63 22.22
C VAL A 190 -2.76 -8.41 22.14
N ASN A 191 -2.52 -7.44 23.02
CA ASN A 191 -3.14 -6.13 22.91
C ASN A 191 -2.66 -5.46 21.61
N PHE A 192 -3.47 -5.58 20.56
CA PHE A 192 -3.17 -5.11 19.21
C PHE A 192 -2.75 -3.63 19.17
N LYS A 193 -3.42 -2.78 19.96
CA LYS A 193 -3.10 -1.36 20.06
C LYS A 193 -1.72 -1.11 20.67
N GLY A 194 -1.38 -1.84 21.72
CA GLY A 194 -0.06 -1.75 22.36
C GLY A 194 1.06 -2.23 21.44
N SER A 195 0.84 -3.34 20.74
CA SER A 195 1.82 -3.90 19.81
C SER A 195 2.12 -2.96 18.64
N ILE A 196 1.12 -2.25 18.10
CA ILE A 196 1.32 -1.25 17.05
C ILE A 196 2.14 -0.06 17.56
N LYS A 197 1.93 0.40 18.79
CA LYS A 197 2.71 1.50 19.35
C LYS A 197 4.18 1.12 19.51
N ILE A 198 4.46 -0.05 20.07
CA ILE A 198 5.84 -0.56 20.25
C ILE A 198 6.51 -0.73 18.89
N TRP A 199 5.84 -1.39 17.96
CA TRP A 199 6.36 -1.56 16.60
C TRP A 199 6.65 -0.21 15.93
N ASN A 200 5.71 0.76 15.99
CA ASN A 200 5.90 2.08 15.40
C ASN A 200 7.08 2.84 16.04
N PHE A 201 7.30 2.68 17.34
CA PHE A 201 8.45 3.25 18.05
C PHE A 201 9.78 2.67 17.52
N LEU A 202 9.82 1.41 17.15
CA LEU A 202 11.01 0.72 16.64
C LEU A 202 11.30 1.00 15.15
N ILE A 203 10.41 1.64 14.40
CA ILE A 203 10.58 1.92 12.97
C ILE A 203 11.85 2.71 12.63
N PRO A 204 12.28 3.74 13.37
CA PRO A 204 13.54 4.44 13.07
C PRO A 204 14.75 3.50 13.07
N ILE A 205 14.80 2.57 14.03
CA ILE A 205 15.86 1.55 14.12
C ILE A 205 15.74 0.57 12.93
N SER A 206 14.52 0.11 12.65
CA SER A 206 14.25 -0.77 11.50
C SER A 206 14.74 -0.15 10.18
N LYS A 207 14.54 1.16 9.99
CA LYS A 207 15.00 1.89 8.81
C LYS A 207 16.52 1.86 8.64
N ILE A 208 17.28 2.00 9.74
CA ILE A 208 18.76 1.93 9.72
C ILE A 208 19.18 0.49 9.37
N LEU A 209 18.64 -0.49 10.07
CA LEU A 209 18.92 -1.91 9.82
C LEU A 209 18.57 -2.33 8.38
N ASP A 210 17.47 -1.86 7.83
CA ASP A 210 17.08 -2.14 6.44
C ASP A 210 18.13 -1.67 5.44
N ILE A 211 18.81 -0.55 5.71
CA ILE A 211 19.89 -0.04 4.86
C ILE A 211 21.14 -0.92 5.02
N LEU A 212 21.53 -1.23 6.25
CA LEU A 212 22.70 -2.07 6.56
C LEU A 212 22.54 -3.49 5.98
N LEU A 213 21.34 -4.04 6.01
CA LEU A 213 20.99 -5.35 5.48
C LEU A 213 20.65 -5.31 3.97
N ASN A 214 20.97 -4.25 3.23
CA ASN A 214 20.66 -4.09 1.81
C ASN A 214 19.20 -4.43 1.44
N ARG A 215 18.26 -4.29 2.37
CA ARG A 215 16.82 -4.54 2.17
C ARG A 215 16.52 -5.94 1.63
N ILE A 216 17.23 -6.95 2.14
CA ILE A 216 17.04 -8.36 1.73
C ILE A 216 15.79 -8.99 2.35
N LEU A 217 15.34 -8.45 3.49
CA LEU A 217 14.12 -8.88 4.20
C LEU A 217 13.38 -7.68 4.80
N GLY A 218 12.12 -7.88 5.15
CA GLY A 218 11.26 -6.87 5.77
C GLY A 218 9.81 -7.33 5.80
N LYS A 219 9.03 -6.76 6.70
CA LYS A 219 7.60 -7.06 6.82
C LYS A 219 6.81 -6.69 5.57
N SER A 220 7.30 -5.72 4.82
CA SER A 220 6.63 -5.14 3.65
C SER A 220 7.56 -5.08 2.44
N LEU A 221 6.98 -5.07 1.25
CA LEU A 221 7.68 -4.94 -0.04
C LEU A 221 7.15 -3.68 -0.77
N MET A 222 8.05 -2.74 -1.04
CA MET A 222 7.80 -1.59 -1.91
C MET A 222 8.22 -1.93 -3.33
N VAL A 223 7.31 -1.76 -4.27
CA VAL A 223 7.51 -1.98 -5.70
C VAL A 223 7.18 -0.69 -6.45
N ILE A 224 8.11 -0.23 -7.27
CA ILE A 224 7.93 0.97 -8.09
C ILE A 224 8.30 0.62 -9.53
N ILE A 225 7.37 0.81 -10.44
CA ILE A 225 7.51 0.55 -11.87
C ILE A 225 7.41 1.88 -12.62
N GLN A 226 8.31 2.11 -13.56
CA GLN A 226 8.19 3.19 -14.52
C GLN A 226 7.78 2.63 -15.87
N LYS A 227 6.70 3.16 -16.46
CA LYS A 227 6.23 2.81 -17.79
C LYS A 227 7.16 3.32 -18.89
N ASN A 228 7.35 2.51 -19.92
CA ASN A 228 8.04 2.92 -21.15
C ASN A 228 7.23 3.92 -21.96
#